data_d8ec6d33e8c44e24230d034b00c2e12c
#
_entry.id   d8ec6d33e8c44e24230d034b00c2e12c
#
_cell.length_a   1.000
_cell.length_b   1.000
_cell.length_c   1.000
_cell.angle_alpha   90.00
_cell.angle_beta   90.00
_cell.angle_gamma   90.00
#
_symmetry.space_group_name_H-M   'P 1'
#
loop_
_entity.id
_entity.type
_entity.pdbx_description
1 polymer ?
#
loop_
_entity_poly.entity_id
_entity_poly.type
_entity_poly.pdbx_seq_one_letter_code
_entity_poly.pdbx_strand_id
1 'polypeptide(L)' 'MSEDVKAKIKVAAPDGKIACAAAFRLAEELRLSRKDLGELLNELKIKIIQCQLGCF' A
#
# COMPACT_ATOMS: atom_id res chain seq x y z
N MET A 1 -8.27 -13.10 5.82
CA MET A 1 -8.13 -12.27 4.62
C MET A 1 -7.31 -11.02 4.83
N SER A 2 -7.70 -10.20 5.78
CA SER A 2 -6.98 -8.95 6.00
C SER A 2 -5.57 -9.13 6.55
N GLU A 3 -5.35 -10.18 7.33
CA GLU A 3 -4.04 -10.40 7.92
C GLU A 3 -2.99 -10.74 6.87
N ASP A 4 -3.34 -11.58 5.90
CA ASP A 4 -2.41 -11.90 4.81
C ASP A 4 -2.10 -10.66 3.98
N VAL A 5 -3.11 -9.87 3.70
CA VAL A 5 -2.95 -8.65 2.95
C VAL A 5 -2.04 -7.68 3.71
N LYS A 6 -2.29 -7.51 5.00
CA LYS A 6 -1.48 -6.62 5.82
C LYS A 6 -0.03 -7.09 5.89
N ALA A 7 0.17 -8.39 6.01
CA ALA A 7 1.52 -8.94 6.06
C ALA A 7 2.28 -8.65 4.76
N LYS A 8 1.63 -8.83 3.63
CA LYS A 8 2.26 -8.54 2.34
C LYS A 8 2.58 -7.06 2.20
N ILE A 9 1.69 -6.20 2.65
CA ILE A 9 1.94 -4.77 2.61
C ILE A 9 3.12 -4.40 3.49
N LYS A 10 3.21 -4.98 4.67
CA LYS A 10 4.33 -4.71 5.58
C LYS A 10 5.65 -5.16 4.98
N VAL A 11 5.66 -6.30 4.31
CA VAL A 11 6.87 -6.79 3.65
C VAL A 11 7.31 -5.83 2.56
N ALA A 12 6.35 -5.27 1.84
CA ALA A 12 6.66 -4.31 0.78
C ALA A 12 7.07 -2.94 1.33
N ALA A 13 6.69 -2.64 2.57
CA ALA A 13 6.96 -1.35 3.18
C ALA A 13 7.52 -1.53 4.59
N PRO A 14 8.72 -2.12 4.72
CA PRO A 14 9.28 -2.40 6.05
C PRO A 14 9.58 -1.14 6.85
N ASP A 15 9.83 -0.03 6.17
CA ASP A 15 10.12 1.24 6.82
C ASP A 15 8.88 2.10 7.05
N GLY A 16 7.72 1.58 6.75
CA GLY A 16 6.49 2.34 6.85
C GLY A 16 6.28 3.30 5.69
N LYS A 17 7.02 3.08 4.62
CA LYS A 17 6.90 3.87 3.39
C LYS A 17 6.83 2.92 2.21
N ILE A 18 5.99 3.25 1.25
CA ILE A 18 5.84 2.42 0.06
C ILE A 18 5.83 3.32 -1.16
N ALA A 19 6.53 2.88 -2.21
CA ALA A 19 6.50 3.61 -3.46
C ALA A 19 5.14 3.46 -4.12
N CYS A 20 4.71 4.52 -4.81
CA CYS A 20 3.41 4.52 -5.47
C CYS A 20 3.27 3.34 -6.44
N ALA A 21 4.33 3.06 -7.21
CA ALA A 21 4.30 1.95 -8.14
C ALA A 21 4.14 0.60 -7.43
N ALA A 22 4.83 0.44 -6.30
CA ALA A 22 4.71 -0.79 -5.53
C ALA A 22 3.31 -0.94 -4.95
N ALA A 23 2.72 0.16 -4.51
CA ALA A 23 1.37 0.14 -3.98
C ALA A 23 0.37 -0.30 -5.05
N PHE A 24 0.52 0.21 -6.26
CA PHE A 24 -0.35 -0.21 -7.36
C PHE A 24 -0.21 -1.69 -7.67
N ARG A 25 1.02 -2.18 -7.67
CA ARG A 25 1.24 -3.60 -7.92
C ARG A 25 0.60 -4.46 -6.84
N LEU A 26 0.73 -4.06 -5.59
CA LEU A 26 0.09 -4.79 -4.50
C LEU A 26 -1.43 -4.80 -4.67
N ALA A 27 -1.99 -3.67 -5.03
CA ALA A 27 -3.43 -3.60 -5.23
C ALA A 27 -3.88 -4.58 -6.31
N GLU A 28 -3.13 -4.67 -7.39
CA GLU A 28 -3.45 -5.60 -8.46
C GLU A 28 -3.30 -7.05 -8.01
N GLU A 29 -2.21 -7.36 -7.33
CA GLU A 29 -1.98 -8.73 -6.85
C GLU A 29 -3.05 -9.17 -5.87
N LEU A 30 -3.44 -8.29 -4.99
CA LEU A 30 -4.42 -8.58 -3.96
C LEU A 30 -5.85 -8.32 -4.42
N ARG A 31 -6.00 -7.84 -5.64
CA ARG A 31 -7.30 -7.51 -6.22
C ARG A 31 -8.08 -6.53 -5.35
N LEU A 32 -7.35 -5.55 -4.85
CA LEU A 32 -7.94 -4.49 -4.04
C LEU A 32 -8.11 -3.24 -4.88
N SER A 33 -9.14 -2.47 -4.56
CA SER A 33 -9.26 -1.16 -5.16
C SER A 33 -8.28 -0.21 -4.50
N ARG A 34 -8.00 0.91 -5.17
CA ARG A 34 -7.10 1.92 -4.59
C ARG A 34 -7.63 2.43 -3.26
N LYS A 35 -8.94 2.51 -3.15
CA LYS A 35 -9.55 2.97 -1.91
C LYS A 35 -9.30 1.97 -0.78
N ASP A 36 -9.49 0.68 -1.06
CA ASP A 36 -9.24 -0.34 -0.05
C ASP A 36 -7.78 -0.38 0.36
N LEU A 37 -6.89 -0.30 -0.62
CA LEU A 37 -5.47 -0.27 -0.32
C LEU A 37 -5.10 0.96 0.51
N GLY A 38 -5.63 2.10 0.15
CA GLY A 38 -5.39 3.34 0.89
C GLY A 38 -5.82 3.22 2.34
N GLU A 39 -6.96 2.61 2.58
CA GLU A 39 -7.43 2.41 3.95
C GLU A 39 -6.49 1.49 4.73
N LEU A 40 -6.04 0.41 4.10
CA LEU A 40 -5.11 -0.51 4.75
C LEU A 40 -3.78 0.18 5.06
N LEU A 41 -3.27 0.96 4.13
CA LEU A 41 -2.04 1.70 4.34
C LEU A 41 -2.19 2.70 5.49
N ASN A 42 -3.33 3.33 5.57
CA ASN A 42 -3.61 4.28 6.64
C ASN A 42 -3.66 3.57 8.00
N GLU A 43 -4.29 2.40 8.05
CA GLU A 43 -4.34 1.61 9.28
C GLU A 43 -2.95 1.20 9.74
N LEU A 44 -2.09 0.85 8.80
CA LEU A 44 -0.73 0.42 9.10
C LEU A 44 0.21 1.61 9.24
N LYS A 45 -0.29 2.82 9.08
CA LYS A 45 0.50 4.05 9.14
C LYS A 45 1.64 4.05 8.13
N ILE A 46 1.36 3.52 6.96
CA ILE A 46 2.31 3.48 5.87
C ILE A 46 2.02 4.65 4.94
N LYS A 47 3.06 5.39 4.58
CA LYS A 47 2.93 6.54 3.69
C LYS A 47 3.34 6.16 2.28
N ILE A 48 2.62 6.70 1.31
CA ILE A 48 2.97 6.51 -0.09
C ILE A 48 3.95 7.59 -0.50
N ILE A 49 5.06 7.17 -1.08
CA ILE A 49 6.10 8.07 -1.54
C ILE A 49 6.33 7.90 -3.04
N GLN A 50 7.13 8.79 -3.62
CA GLN A 50 7.49 8.75 -5.03
C GLN A 50 6.29 8.73 -5.96
N CYS A 51 5.30 9.51 -5.63
CA CYS A 51 4.09 9.62 -6.42
C CYS A 51 4.32 10.64 -7.55
N GLN A 52 4.20 10.21 -8.79
CA GLN A 52 4.46 11.09 -9.92
C GLN A 52 3.37 12.12 -10.14
N LEU A 53 2.17 11.79 -9.72
CA LEU A 53 1.02 12.66 -9.92
C LEU A 53 0.75 13.59 -8.74
N GLY A 54 1.75 13.76 -7.90
CA GLY A 54 1.58 14.57 -6.71
C GLY A 54 1.00 13.75 -5.58
N CYS A 55 1.77 13.65 -4.51
CA CYS A 55 1.33 12.90 -3.35
C CYS A 55 0.41 13.75 -2.49
N PHE A 56 -0.54 13.10 -1.93
CA PHE A 56 -1.43 13.78 -0.99
C PHE A 56 -0.85 13.77 0.38
#